data_36d4d0d7522e0e3f54b4da1b9842fc74
#
_entry.id   36d4d0d7522e0e3f54b4da1b9842fc74
#
_cell.length_a   1.000
_cell.length_b   1.000
_cell.length_c   1.000
_cell.angle_alpha   90.00
_cell.angle_beta   90.00
_cell.angle_gamma   90.00
#
_symmetry.space_group_name_H-M   'P 1'
#
loop_
_entity.id
_entity.type
_entity.pdbx_description
1 polymer ?
#
loop_
_entity_poly.entity_id
_entity_poly.type
_entity_poly.pdbx_seq_one_letter_code
_entity_poly.pdbx_strand_id
1 'polypeptide(L)'
;MSDMKRTYITLFSSAGVGCYGFKLNGFECIATNELLDVRLSVQKANHKCKYESGYIGGDITTEETHKKLFDEIDKWKAKEGLSQVDVVFATPPCQGMSTANYKKTKDEQVRNSLVVQAIKLISQIQPKIFIFENVRAFMKTICTDTDGTDKPIKDSIYSNLADRYNIFYRVINFKDYGVPSSRPRTIVIGTSKEYAHLSPLTLFPSRHKEIKLREAIGDLASLDAGQKDATDYLHFARPFPKEQLDWIRHTKEGQSSFDQPIEYQPGYYDEHGNKVVNKGAYMGNKYRRLVWDKVCSCVHTRNDILSSQDTIHPTDNRVLSIRELMRVMTIPDSFHWTNYDDTVTMDNVDEYLKTNELNIRRCIGEAVPTQIMKNVAYKIKLALDDETTEQVAFFNSIKDLVVAGESIKIKAEDYKTLNEYLPQVAGLLADKTKVEIHCYDFSNDEMAATRKLVQKWDWADFIKICPEDKRKPSTSSYQLILANGRLSAKAETQLRLF
;
A
#
# COMPACT_ATOMS: atom_id res chain seq x y z
N MET A 1 20.88 -0.09 27.09
CA MET A 1 20.60 0.94 26.11
C MET A 1 19.11 1.22 26.19
N SER A 2 18.66 2.44 26.47
CA SER A 2 17.23 2.77 26.44
C SER A 2 16.74 2.48 25.03
N ASP A 3 15.64 1.74 24.91
CA ASP A 3 14.98 1.44 23.64
C ASP A 3 14.60 2.80 23.01
N MET A 4 15.39 3.27 22.03
CA MET A 4 15.13 4.56 21.38
C MET A 4 13.81 4.44 20.64
N LYS A 5 12.81 5.18 21.11
CA LYS A 5 11.49 5.20 20.51
C LYS A 5 11.55 5.75 19.10
N ARG A 6 11.11 4.98 18.12
CA ARG A 6 11.00 5.43 16.72
C ARG A 6 9.74 6.26 16.54
N THR A 7 9.81 7.30 15.76
CA THR A 7 8.75 8.32 15.67
C THR A 7 8.27 8.53 14.24
N TYR A 8 7.02 8.96 14.08
CA TYR A 8 6.50 9.33 12.79
C TYR A 8 5.46 10.45 12.84
N ILE A 9 5.31 11.12 11.72
CA ILE A 9 4.24 12.10 11.45
C ILE A 9 3.46 11.63 10.24
N THR A 10 2.14 11.84 10.23
CA THR A 10 1.32 11.54 9.05
C THR A 10 0.54 12.74 8.58
N LEU A 11 0.51 12.93 7.27
CA LEU A 11 -0.21 14.01 6.57
C LEU A 11 -1.26 13.41 5.64
N PHE A 12 -2.44 14.02 5.57
CA PHE A 12 -3.61 13.51 4.83
C PHE A 12 -4.01 12.10 5.28
N SER A 13 -4.04 11.89 6.56
CA SER A 13 -3.96 10.56 7.18
C SER A 13 -5.25 9.73 7.11
N SER A 14 -6.37 10.29 6.62
CA SER A 14 -7.69 9.66 6.62
C SER A 14 -8.03 9.03 7.98
N ALA A 15 -8.60 7.84 8.04
CA ALA A 15 -8.89 7.12 9.28
C ALA A 15 -7.66 6.47 9.96
N GLY A 16 -6.46 6.63 9.41
CA GLY A 16 -5.22 6.10 10.00
C GLY A 16 -4.97 4.61 9.76
N VAL A 17 -5.75 3.94 8.93
CA VAL A 17 -5.64 2.49 8.67
C VAL A 17 -4.23 2.08 8.21
N GLY A 18 -3.68 2.77 7.20
CA GLY A 18 -2.32 2.48 6.72
C GLY A 18 -1.28 2.75 7.79
N CYS A 19 -1.41 3.88 8.49
CA CYS A 19 -0.48 4.27 9.56
C CYS A 19 -0.48 3.32 10.75
N TYR A 20 -1.56 2.54 10.93
CA TYR A 20 -1.62 1.52 11.98
C TYR A 20 -0.48 0.50 11.89
N GLY A 21 0.06 0.29 10.68
CA GLY A 21 1.24 -0.53 10.46
C GLY A 21 2.50 -0.03 11.19
N PHE A 22 2.66 1.29 11.36
CA PHE A 22 3.73 1.87 12.17
C PHE A 22 3.54 1.59 13.66
N LYS A 23 2.31 1.76 14.19
CA LYS A 23 1.96 1.43 15.57
C LYS A 23 2.24 -0.03 15.89
N LEU A 24 1.90 -0.97 14.98
CA LEU A 24 2.17 -2.39 15.14
C LEU A 24 3.67 -2.74 15.21
N ASN A 25 4.56 -1.85 14.77
CA ASN A 25 6.02 -1.99 14.89
C ASN A 25 6.61 -1.15 16.01
N GLY A 26 5.78 -0.57 16.89
CA GLY A 26 6.22 0.18 18.05
C GLY A 26 6.68 1.62 17.76
N PHE A 27 6.31 2.19 16.62
CA PHE A 27 6.53 3.61 16.36
C PHE A 27 5.51 4.46 17.11
N GLU A 28 5.96 5.57 17.66
CA GLU A 28 5.12 6.58 18.29
C GLU A 28 4.75 7.70 17.29
N CYS A 29 3.46 8.01 17.20
CA CYS A 29 2.98 9.11 16.36
C CYS A 29 3.15 10.45 17.09
N ILE A 30 3.98 11.32 16.55
CA ILE A 30 4.14 12.70 17.05
C ILE A 30 2.87 13.48 16.74
N ALA A 31 2.52 13.55 15.45
CA ALA A 31 1.38 14.30 14.96
C ALA A 31 0.73 13.63 13.76
N THR A 32 -0.56 13.86 13.61
CA THR A 32 -1.35 13.45 12.45
C THR A 32 -2.20 14.62 11.99
N ASN A 33 -2.19 14.90 10.68
CA ASN A 33 -3.08 15.91 10.10
C ASN A 33 -4.15 15.26 9.23
N GLU A 34 -5.38 15.70 9.43
CA GLU A 34 -6.55 15.29 8.66
C GLU A 34 -7.57 16.42 8.60
N LEU A 35 -8.16 16.62 7.43
CA LEU A 35 -9.17 17.68 7.20
C LEU A 35 -10.51 17.37 7.89
N LEU A 36 -10.90 16.09 7.88
CA LEU A 36 -12.23 15.65 8.32
C LEU A 36 -12.20 15.13 9.77
N ASP A 37 -12.88 15.82 10.68
CA ASP A 37 -12.96 15.43 12.10
C ASP A 37 -13.46 14.01 12.31
N VAL A 38 -14.40 13.54 11.47
CA VAL A 38 -14.92 12.16 11.55
C VAL A 38 -13.83 11.11 11.22
N ARG A 39 -12.81 11.45 10.43
CA ARG A 39 -11.64 10.60 10.18
C ARG A 39 -10.68 10.66 11.36
N LEU A 40 -10.48 11.85 11.90
CA LEU A 40 -9.61 12.08 13.05
C LEU A 40 -10.13 11.38 14.30
N SER A 41 -11.46 11.30 14.49
CA SER A 41 -12.07 10.57 15.61
C SER A 41 -11.76 9.06 15.57
N VAL A 42 -11.70 8.44 14.39
CA VAL A 42 -11.26 7.04 14.24
C VAL A 42 -9.81 6.86 14.70
N GLN A 43 -8.94 7.81 14.37
CA GLN A 43 -7.54 7.76 14.80
C GLN A 43 -7.40 7.90 16.31
N LYS A 44 -8.27 8.72 16.94
CA LYS A 44 -8.35 8.87 18.40
C LYS A 44 -8.82 7.58 19.07
N ALA A 45 -9.83 6.91 18.51
CA ALA A 45 -10.30 5.61 18.98
C ALA A 45 -9.18 4.55 19.00
N ASN A 46 -8.22 4.68 18.11
CA ASN A 46 -7.04 3.81 18.05
C ASN A 46 -5.85 4.33 18.85
N HIS A 47 -5.99 5.37 19.66
CA HIS A 47 -4.90 5.94 20.46
C HIS A 47 -3.62 6.13 19.65
N LYS A 48 -3.75 6.79 18.48
CA LYS A 48 -2.63 6.89 17.52
C LYS A 48 -1.53 7.82 18.02
N CYS A 49 -1.88 9.01 18.51
CA CYS A 49 -0.92 9.97 19.05
C CYS A 49 -0.82 9.84 20.58
N LYS A 50 0.39 10.04 21.07
CA LYS A 50 0.65 10.04 22.52
C LYS A 50 -0.04 11.22 23.24
N TYR A 51 -0.05 12.38 22.59
CA TYR A 51 -0.65 13.60 23.11
C TYR A 51 -1.89 14.00 22.31
N GLU A 52 -2.91 14.52 22.98
CA GLU A 52 -4.14 15.00 22.33
C GLU A 52 -3.86 16.13 21.33
N SER A 53 -2.87 17.00 21.60
CA SER A 53 -2.40 18.06 20.69
C SER A 53 -1.77 17.52 19.38
N GLY A 54 -1.39 16.25 19.33
CA GLY A 54 -0.89 15.61 18.10
C GLY A 54 -1.98 15.31 17.08
N TYR A 55 -3.27 15.35 17.46
CA TYR A 55 -4.39 15.22 16.53
C TYR A 55 -4.75 16.58 15.95
N ILE A 56 -4.18 16.89 14.79
CA ILE A 56 -4.30 18.21 14.13
C ILE A 56 -5.38 18.14 13.06
N GLY A 57 -6.58 18.61 13.41
CA GLY A 57 -7.67 18.82 12.46
C GLY A 57 -7.47 20.10 11.67
N GLY A 58 -7.95 20.11 10.41
CA GLY A 58 -7.96 21.30 9.57
C GLY A 58 -7.16 21.19 8.28
N ASP A 59 -7.28 22.25 7.46
CA ASP A 59 -6.66 22.34 6.15
C ASP A 59 -5.14 22.51 6.27
N ILE A 60 -4.40 21.61 5.66
CA ILE A 60 -2.93 21.62 5.65
C ILE A 60 -2.33 22.81 4.87
N THR A 61 -3.12 23.58 4.15
CA THR A 61 -2.65 24.77 3.44
C THR A 61 -2.54 26.01 4.33
N THR A 62 -3.09 25.94 5.54
CA THR A 62 -3.16 27.08 6.47
C THR A 62 -1.92 27.17 7.37
N GLU A 63 -1.48 28.38 7.67
CA GLU A 63 -0.39 28.65 8.61
C GLU A 63 -0.73 28.16 10.03
N GLU A 64 -1.99 28.21 10.42
CA GLU A 64 -2.45 27.70 11.73
C GLU A 64 -2.18 26.20 11.87
N THR A 65 -2.50 25.41 10.84
CA THR A 65 -2.23 23.96 10.82
C THR A 65 -0.73 23.67 10.86
N HIS A 66 0.08 24.42 10.09
CA HIS A 66 1.54 24.31 10.15
C HIS A 66 2.07 24.65 11.54
N LYS A 67 1.60 25.75 12.14
CA LYS A 67 2.01 26.13 13.49
C LYS A 67 1.74 25.04 14.51
N LYS A 68 0.51 24.47 14.53
CA LYS A 68 0.16 23.35 15.42
C LYS A 68 1.09 22.15 15.24
N LEU A 69 1.48 21.84 14.00
CA LEU A 69 2.40 20.74 13.70
C LEU A 69 3.79 21.00 14.27
N PHE A 70 4.33 22.19 14.08
CA PHE A 70 5.65 22.54 14.61
C PHE A 70 5.66 22.71 16.13
N ASP A 71 4.61 23.29 16.72
CA ASP A 71 4.42 23.36 18.17
C ASP A 71 4.43 21.96 18.82
N GLU A 72 3.81 20.95 18.14
CA GLU A 72 3.82 19.57 18.64
C GLU A 72 5.21 18.92 18.51
N ILE A 73 5.93 19.15 17.39
CA ILE A 73 7.32 18.68 17.23
C ILE A 73 8.21 19.29 18.34
N ASP A 74 8.10 20.58 18.61
CA ASP A 74 8.88 21.27 19.65
C ASP A 74 8.53 20.77 21.05
N LYS A 75 7.28 20.46 21.30
CA LYS A 75 6.85 19.81 22.55
C LYS A 75 7.51 18.43 22.72
N TRP A 76 7.60 17.64 21.65
CA TRP A 76 8.30 16.35 21.69
C TRP A 76 9.80 16.51 21.92
N LYS A 77 10.46 17.50 21.30
CA LYS A 77 11.86 17.83 21.59
C LYS A 77 12.05 18.13 23.08
N ALA A 78 11.16 18.96 23.67
CA ALA A 78 11.26 19.36 25.05
C ALA A 78 10.93 18.24 26.05
N LYS A 79 9.94 17.41 25.77
CA LYS A 79 9.40 16.43 26.75
C LYS A 79 9.94 15.01 26.56
N GLU A 80 10.21 14.62 25.32
CA GLU A 80 10.60 13.24 24.96
C GLU A 80 12.06 13.16 24.50
N GLY A 81 12.76 14.30 24.42
CA GLY A 81 14.15 14.34 23.93
C GLY A 81 14.27 14.02 22.43
N LEU A 82 13.24 14.32 21.65
CA LEU A 82 13.26 14.09 20.20
C LEU A 82 14.40 14.89 19.56
N SER A 83 15.37 14.21 18.97
CA SER A 83 16.44 14.85 18.20
C SER A 83 15.99 15.19 16.79
N GLN A 84 15.33 14.25 16.13
CA GLN A 84 14.83 14.35 14.76
C GLN A 84 13.65 13.39 14.55
N VAL A 85 12.70 13.78 13.69
CA VAL A 85 11.59 12.91 13.27
C VAL A 85 12.14 11.78 12.40
N ASP A 86 11.80 10.53 12.73
CA ASP A 86 12.28 9.41 11.90
C ASP A 86 11.54 9.33 10.57
N VAL A 87 10.22 9.43 10.56
CA VAL A 87 9.42 9.24 9.34
C VAL A 87 8.34 10.32 9.18
N VAL A 88 8.21 10.87 7.96
CA VAL A 88 6.99 11.58 7.53
C VAL A 88 6.31 10.75 6.44
N PHE A 89 5.06 10.33 6.70
CA PHE A 89 4.24 9.58 5.75
C PHE A 89 3.07 10.43 5.28
N ALA A 90 2.94 10.64 3.97
CA ALA A 90 1.92 11.48 3.37
C ALA A 90 1.14 10.75 2.26
N THR A 91 -0.19 10.84 2.32
CA THR A 91 -1.11 10.27 1.32
C THR A 91 -2.03 11.37 0.77
N PRO A 92 -1.47 12.35 0.01
CA PRO A 92 -2.25 13.46 -0.50
C PRO A 92 -3.40 12.99 -1.40
N PRO A 93 -4.53 13.71 -1.44
CA PRO A 93 -5.72 13.28 -2.19
C PRO A 93 -5.43 13.15 -3.69
N CYS A 94 -6.00 12.09 -4.30
CA CYS A 94 -5.78 11.69 -5.69
C CYS A 94 -6.99 11.97 -6.61
N GLN A 95 -7.94 12.81 -6.21
CA GLN A 95 -9.23 12.95 -6.90
C GLN A 95 -9.12 13.45 -8.35
N GLY A 96 -8.09 14.23 -8.69
CA GLY A 96 -7.77 14.62 -10.06
C GLY A 96 -6.86 13.65 -10.84
N MET A 97 -6.35 12.61 -10.18
CA MET A 97 -5.35 11.70 -10.74
C MET A 97 -5.93 10.34 -11.14
N SER A 98 -7.18 10.05 -10.75
CA SER A 98 -7.81 8.76 -11.00
C SER A 98 -8.19 8.61 -12.48
N THR A 99 -7.87 7.45 -13.08
CA THR A 99 -8.29 7.08 -14.45
C THR A 99 -9.82 6.97 -14.59
N ALA A 100 -10.56 6.93 -13.50
CA ALA A 100 -12.01 6.93 -13.49
C ALA A 100 -12.63 8.33 -13.70
N ASN A 101 -11.84 9.39 -13.65
CA ASN A 101 -12.32 10.75 -13.84
C ASN A 101 -11.97 11.28 -15.26
N TYR A 102 -12.98 11.30 -16.12
CA TYR A 102 -12.82 11.74 -17.52
C TYR A 102 -12.95 13.25 -17.72
N LYS A 103 -13.31 14.04 -16.68
CA LYS A 103 -13.51 15.49 -16.77
C LYS A 103 -12.47 16.19 -15.88
N LYS A 104 -11.38 16.64 -16.49
CA LYS A 104 -10.37 17.48 -15.79
C LYS A 104 -10.88 18.92 -15.68
N THR A 105 -10.93 19.45 -14.45
CA THR A 105 -11.31 20.84 -14.15
C THR A 105 -10.14 21.60 -13.51
N LYS A 106 -10.18 22.95 -13.49
CA LYS A 106 -9.18 23.78 -12.80
C LYS A 106 -9.08 23.43 -11.30
N ASP A 107 -10.17 23.02 -10.67
CA ASP A 107 -10.21 22.60 -9.27
C ASP A 107 -9.39 21.33 -9.01
N GLU A 108 -9.16 20.52 -10.03
CA GLU A 108 -8.31 19.32 -9.91
C GLU A 108 -6.84 19.66 -9.81
N GLN A 109 -6.38 20.69 -10.52
CA GLN A 109 -4.99 21.15 -10.45
C GLN A 109 -4.68 21.72 -9.06
N VAL A 110 -5.61 22.47 -8.46
CA VAL A 110 -5.50 22.96 -7.08
C VAL A 110 -5.38 21.78 -6.11
N ARG A 111 -6.21 20.74 -6.28
CA ARG A 111 -6.13 19.53 -5.42
C ARG A 111 -4.86 18.72 -5.66
N ASN A 112 -4.37 18.63 -6.89
CA ASN A 112 -3.10 17.98 -7.18
C ASN A 112 -1.92 18.71 -6.53
N SER A 113 -2.03 20.04 -6.35
CA SER A 113 -1.00 20.85 -5.71
C SER A 113 -0.96 20.69 -4.18
N LEU A 114 -1.91 19.96 -3.55
CA LEU A 114 -1.81 19.63 -2.12
C LEU A 114 -0.58 18.78 -1.78
N VAL A 115 -0.07 18.00 -2.73
CA VAL A 115 1.20 17.28 -2.54
C VAL A 115 2.35 18.23 -2.24
N VAL A 116 2.32 19.45 -2.81
CA VAL A 116 3.36 20.47 -2.63
C VAL A 116 3.41 20.96 -1.18
N GLN A 117 2.29 20.94 -0.46
CA GLN A 117 2.28 21.25 0.97
C GLN A 117 3.06 20.19 1.77
N ALA A 118 2.87 18.90 1.44
CA ALA A 118 3.68 17.84 2.06
C ALA A 118 5.17 17.98 1.70
N ILE A 119 5.51 18.33 0.46
CA ILE A 119 6.91 18.58 0.03
C ILE A 119 7.51 19.71 0.87
N LYS A 120 6.80 20.85 1.03
CA LYS A 120 7.24 21.98 1.87
C LYS A 120 7.46 21.55 3.32
N LEU A 121 6.51 20.83 3.91
CA LEU A 121 6.61 20.36 5.28
C LEU A 121 7.78 19.38 5.46
N ILE A 122 7.98 18.44 4.54
CA ILE A 122 9.13 17.52 4.56
C ILE A 122 10.44 18.30 4.48
N SER A 123 10.54 19.32 3.62
CA SER A 123 11.73 20.18 3.52
C SER A 123 12.02 20.96 4.80
N GLN A 124 11.00 21.33 5.57
CA GLN A 124 11.11 22.06 6.83
C GLN A 124 11.39 21.14 8.03
N ILE A 125 10.66 20.03 8.14
CA ILE A 125 10.78 19.04 9.22
C ILE A 125 12.11 18.29 9.13
N GLN A 126 12.58 18.03 7.92
CA GLN A 126 13.80 17.28 7.62
C GLN A 126 13.84 15.91 8.33
N PRO A 127 12.83 15.03 8.09
CA PRO A 127 12.81 13.70 8.69
C PRO A 127 13.95 12.85 8.13
N LYS A 128 14.33 11.77 8.85
CA LYS A 128 15.29 10.79 8.33
C LYS A 128 14.78 10.12 7.07
N ILE A 129 13.46 9.86 7.02
CA ILE A 129 12.79 9.15 5.92
C ILE A 129 11.46 9.86 5.62
N PHE A 130 11.14 10.02 4.35
CA PHE A 130 9.78 10.38 3.94
C PHE A 130 9.18 9.33 3.02
N ILE A 131 7.85 9.21 3.05
CA ILE A 131 7.10 8.27 2.22
C ILE A 131 5.88 8.98 1.64
N PHE A 132 5.67 8.84 0.30
CA PHE A 132 4.40 9.12 -0.33
C PHE A 132 3.77 7.82 -0.81
N GLU A 133 2.46 7.68 -0.64
CA GLU A 133 1.66 6.68 -1.33
C GLU A 133 0.54 7.36 -2.11
N ASN A 134 0.29 6.86 -3.33
CA ASN A 134 -0.76 7.41 -4.17
C ASN A 134 -1.12 6.46 -5.32
N VAL A 135 -2.10 6.85 -6.14
CA VAL A 135 -2.49 6.11 -7.34
C VAL A 135 -1.37 6.01 -8.37
N ARG A 136 -1.52 5.06 -9.30
CA ARG A 136 -0.52 4.73 -10.34
C ARG A 136 -0.05 5.94 -11.15
N ALA A 137 -0.92 6.92 -11.41
CA ALA A 137 -0.60 8.09 -12.22
C ALA A 137 0.18 9.19 -11.46
N PHE A 138 0.35 9.06 -10.14
CA PHE A 138 0.86 10.10 -9.24
C PHE A 138 2.07 10.86 -9.79
N MET A 139 3.14 10.15 -10.13
CA MET A 139 4.40 10.77 -10.55
C MET A 139 4.31 11.55 -11.88
N LYS A 140 3.29 11.26 -12.70
CA LYS A 140 3.07 11.92 -14.01
C LYS A 140 2.02 13.04 -13.96
N THR A 141 1.31 13.16 -12.85
CA THR A 141 0.25 14.16 -12.66
C THR A 141 0.87 15.54 -12.50
N ILE A 142 0.28 16.53 -13.13
CA ILE A 142 0.73 17.94 -13.08
C ILE A 142 0.26 18.57 -11.76
N CYS A 143 1.15 19.27 -11.09
CA CYS A 143 0.88 20.14 -9.95
C CYS A 143 1.54 21.49 -10.15
N THR A 144 1.06 22.53 -9.45
CA THR A 144 1.75 23.81 -9.36
C THR A 144 2.75 23.76 -8.20
N ASP A 145 4.03 23.83 -8.51
CA ASP A 145 5.12 23.67 -7.54
C ASP A 145 5.33 24.93 -6.66
N THR A 146 6.29 24.85 -5.75
CA THR A 146 6.66 25.93 -4.80
C THR A 146 7.09 27.22 -5.50
N ASP A 147 7.64 27.13 -6.71
CA ASP A 147 8.05 28.24 -7.56
C ASP A 147 6.92 28.80 -8.43
N GLY A 148 5.69 28.31 -8.28
CA GLY A 148 4.51 28.70 -9.05
C GLY A 148 4.46 28.12 -10.47
N THR A 149 5.39 27.24 -10.85
CA THR A 149 5.39 26.60 -12.18
C THR A 149 4.64 25.29 -12.17
N ASP A 150 3.99 24.98 -13.27
CA ASP A 150 3.30 23.72 -13.49
C ASP A 150 4.27 22.66 -13.98
N LYS A 151 4.40 21.58 -13.24
CA LYS A 151 5.29 20.46 -13.58
C LYS A 151 4.75 19.12 -13.06
N PRO A 152 5.24 17.99 -13.57
CA PRO A 152 4.93 16.67 -12.97
C PRO A 152 5.31 16.62 -11.49
N ILE A 153 4.48 15.94 -10.69
CA ILE A 153 4.77 15.72 -9.25
C ILE A 153 6.16 15.10 -9.05
N LYS A 154 6.59 14.20 -9.96
CA LYS A 154 7.95 13.68 -9.95
C LYS A 154 8.98 14.79 -9.89
N ASP A 155 8.87 15.76 -10.80
CA ASP A 155 9.86 16.82 -10.93
C ASP A 155 9.80 17.77 -9.75
N SER A 156 8.59 18.03 -9.20
CA SER A 156 8.42 18.81 -7.97
C SER A 156 9.09 18.12 -6.75
N ILE A 157 8.91 16.82 -6.57
CA ILE A 157 9.56 16.05 -5.50
C ILE A 157 11.08 16.13 -5.64
N TYR A 158 11.61 15.89 -6.84
CA TYR A 158 13.06 15.86 -7.05
C TYR A 158 13.68 17.25 -6.94
N SER A 159 13.07 18.29 -7.51
CA SER A 159 13.60 19.66 -7.44
C SER A 159 13.67 20.23 -6.03
N ASN A 160 12.75 19.82 -5.16
CA ASN A 160 12.68 20.34 -3.79
C ASN A 160 13.39 19.46 -2.75
N LEU A 161 13.58 18.16 -3.00
CA LEU A 161 14.03 17.23 -1.98
C LEU A 161 15.31 16.44 -2.35
N ALA A 162 15.69 16.37 -3.64
CA ALA A 162 16.81 15.52 -4.05
C ALA A 162 18.18 15.98 -3.55
N ASP A 163 18.35 17.24 -3.19
CA ASP A 163 19.60 17.73 -2.60
C ASP A 163 19.89 17.07 -1.26
N ARG A 164 18.85 16.81 -0.46
CA ARG A 164 18.95 16.23 0.89
C ARG A 164 18.68 14.75 0.95
N TYR A 165 17.91 14.21 -0.01
CA TYR A 165 17.40 12.83 0.04
C TYR A 165 17.83 12.01 -1.16
N ASN A 166 18.17 10.75 -0.91
CA ASN A 166 18.16 9.71 -1.92
C ASN A 166 16.69 9.28 -2.11
N ILE A 167 16.16 9.44 -3.34
CA ILE A 167 14.74 9.24 -3.62
C ILE A 167 14.57 8.09 -4.60
N PHE A 168 13.65 7.19 -4.29
CA PHE A 168 13.26 6.11 -5.19
C PHE A 168 11.75 5.90 -5.16
N TYR A 169 11.16 5.54 -6.31
CA TYR A 169 9.73 5.24 -6.39
C TYR A 169 9.45 4.02 -7.26
N ARG A 170 8.36 3.36 -6.94
CA ARG A 170 7.81 2.23 -7.71
C ARG A 170 6.30 2.28 -7.76
N VAL A 171 5.74 1.77 -8.86
CA VAL A 171 4.35 1.32 -8.90
C VAL A 171 4.36 -0.16 -8.51
N ILE A 172 3.72 -0.47 -7.39
CA ILE A 172 3.58 -1.85 -6.91
C ILE A 172 2.10 -2.22 -6.88
N ASN A 173 1.77 -3.49 -7.12
CA ASN A 173 0.43 -3.99 -6.87
C ASN A 173 0.41 -4.68 -5.50
N PHE A 174 -0.41 -4.21 -4.58
CA PHE A 174 -0.41 -4.68 -3.20
C PHE A 174 -0.70 -6.18 -3.05
N LYS A 175 -1.38 -6.80 -4.03
CA LYS A 175 -1.60 -8.26 -4.07
C LYS A 175 -0.30 -9.06 -4.05
N ASP A 176 0.78 -8.51 -4.60
CA ASP A 176 2.10 -9.14 -4.66
C ASP A 176 2.88 -9.00 -3.33
N TYR A 177 2.26 -8.39 -2.30
CA TYR A 177 2.89 -8.05 -1.02
C TYR A 177 2.06 -8.48 0.20
N GLY A 178 1.28 -9.56 0.05
CA GLY A 178 0.50 -10.15 1.14
C GLY A 178 -0.83 -9.45 1.43
N VAL A 179 -1.37 -8.72 0.46
CA VAL A 179 -2.70 -8.11 0.55
C VAL A 179 -3.67 -8.87 -0.36
N PRO A 180 -4.78 -9.39 0.15
CA PRO A 180 -5.77 -10.13 -0.65
C PRO A 180 -6.56 -9.25 -1.64
N SER A 181 -6.02 -8.12 -2.07
CA SER A 181 -6.65 -7.18 -3.00
C SER A 181 -5.69 -6.66 -4.06
N SER A 182 -6.13 -6.66 -5.31
CA SER A 182 -5.38 -6.10 -6.43
C SER A 182 -5.53 -4.57 -6.44
N ARG A 183 -4.53 -3.87 -5.90
CA ARG A 183 -4.53 -2.40 -5.73
C ARG A 183 -3.19 -1.82 -6.18
N PRO A 184 -3.02 -1.46 -7.47
CA PRO A 184 -1.79 -0.83 -7.95
C PRO A 184 -1.62 0.58 -7.37
N ARG A 185 -0.46 0.86 -6.76
CA ARG A 185 -0.14 2.16 -6.15
C ARG A 185 1.32 2.54 -6.38
N THR A 186 1.56 3.83 -6.46
CA THR A 186 2.90 4.41 -6.42
C THR A 186 3.32 4.59 -4.96
N ILE A 187 4.49 4.08 -4.61
CA ILE A 187 5.17 4.39 -3.36
C ILE A 187 6.45 5.13 -3.71
N VAL A 188 6.68 6.25 -3.05
CA VAL A 188 7.92 7.04 -3.13
C VAL A 188 8.55 7.00 -1.74
N ILE A 189 9.81 6.64 -1.66
CA ILE A 189 10.59 6.65 -0.42
C ILE A 189 11.81 7.53 -0.63
N GLY A 190 12.03 8.46 0.29
CA GLY A 190 13.26 9.25 0.37
C GLY A 190 13.98 9.00 1.69
N THR A 191 15.28 8.79 1.64
CA THR A 191 16.15 8.65 2.83
C THR A 191 17.14 9.78 2.87
N SER A 192 17.31 10.41 4.03
CA SER A 192 18.27 11.51 4.21
C SER A 192 19.70 11.05 3.90
N LYS A 193 20.42 11.85 3.12
CA LYS A 193 21.82 11.60 2.76
C LYS A 193 22.76 11.70 3.95
N GLU A 194 22.32 12.33 5.05
CA GLU A 194 23.07 12.37 6.31
C GLU A 194 23.24 10.98 6.94
N TYR A 195 22.35 10.04 6.59
CA TYR A 195 22.35 8.65 7.06
C TYR A 195 22.80 7.72 5.93
N ALA A 196 24.09 7.57 5.74
CA ALA A 196 24.68 6.78 4.64
C ALA A 196 24.23 5.30 4.65
N HIS A 197 23.81 4.78 5.80
CA HIS A 197 23.28 3.42 5.96
C HIS A 197 21.81 3.29 5.55
N LEU A 198 21.09 4.38 5.22
CA LEU A 198 19.70 4.31 4.77
C LEU A 198 19.61 4.32 3.25
N SER A 199 19.00 3.32 2.68
CA SER A 199 18.68 3.26 1.25
C SER A 199 17.18 3.16 1.02
N PRO A 200 16.56 4.01 0.17
CA PRO A 200 15.14 3.91 -0.12
C PRO A 200 14.75 2.57 -0.76
N LEU A 201 15.69 1.91 -1.46
CA LEU A 201 15.45 0.63 -2.13
C LEU A 201 15.17 -0.51 -1.15
N THR A 202 15.88 -0.53 -0.01
CA THR A 202 15.75 -1.60 0.99
C THR A 202 14.47 -1.50 1.82
N LEU A 203 13.81 -0.35 1.79
CA LEU A 203 12.64 -0.06 2.62
C LEU A 203 11.31 -0.45 1.96
N PHE A 204 11.30 -0.80 0.68
CA PHE A 204 10.10 -1.31 0.02
C PHE A 204 9.67 -2.66 0.63
N PRO A 205 8.36 -2.95 0.68
CA PRO A 205 7.89 -4.22 1.23
C PRO A 205 8.46 -5.41 0.45
N SER A 206 8.68 -6.53 1.13
CA SER A 206 9.08 -7.78 0.48
C SER A 206 7.91 -8.41 -0.26
N ARG A 207 8.16 -8.99 -1.43
CA ARG A 207 7.12 -9.71 -2.19
C ARG A 207 6.60 -10.90 -1.38
N HIS A 208 5.35 -11.21 -1.62
CA HIS A 208 4.65 -12.31 -0.99
C HIS A 208 3.76 -13.00 -2.01
N LYS A 209 3.50 -14.30 -1.80
CA LYS A 209 2.53 -15.04 -2.61
C LYS A 209 1.16 -14.34 -2.56
N GLU A 210 0.45 -14.34 -3.70
CA GLU A 210 -0.93 -13.88 -3.77
C GLU A 210 -1.82 -14.64 -2.78
N ILE A 211 -2.67 -13.91 -2.07
CA ILE A 211 -3.69 -14.47 -1.16
C ILE A 211 -5.03 -14.38 -1.88
N LYS A 212 -5.66 -15.52 -2.08
CA LYS A 212 -6.97 -15.60 -2.73
C LYS A 212 -8.08 -15.14 -1.80
N LEU A 213 -9.20 -14.70 -2.37
CA LEU A 213 -10.34 -14.26 -1.58
C LEU A 213 -10.83 -15.34 -0.60
N ARG A 214 -10.86 -16.61 -1.04
CA ARG A 214 -11.21 -17.75 -0.20
C ARG A 214 -10.31 -17.88 1.04
N GLU A 215 -9.01 -17.64 0.88
CA GLU A 215 -8.06 -17.69 2.00
C GLU A 215 -8.27 -16.53 2.99
N ALA A 216 -8.80 -15.41 2.50
CA ALA A 216 -8.99 -14.21 3.32
C ALA A 216 -10.31 -14.22 4.12
N ILE A 217 -11.41 -14.71 3.52
CA ILE A 217 -12.76 -14.56 4.08
C ILE A 217 -13.60 -15.86 4.05
N GLY A 218 -13.07 -16.96 3.51
CA GLY A 218 -13.84 -18.19 3.31
C GLY A 218 -14.21 -18.95 4.59
N ASP A 219 -13.68 -18.56 5.74
CA ASP A 219 -14.03 -19.08 7.08
C ASP A 219 -15.18 -18.33 7.75
N LEU A 220 -15.58 -17.16 7.20
CA LEU A 220 -16.70 -16.38 7.73
C LEU A 220 -18.05 -16.99 7.34
N ALA A 221 -19.04 -16.81 8.20
CA ALA A 221 -20.36 -17.34 7.98
C ALA A 221 -21.02 -16.77 6.71
N SER A 222 -21.76 -17.61 5.97
CA SER A 222 -22.62 -17.15 4.89
C SER A 222 -23.80 -16.38 5.47
N LEU A 223 -24.14 -15.23 4.87
CA LEU A 223 -25.23 -14.37 5.30
C LEU A 223 -26.12 -14.00 4.13
N ASP A 224 -27.42 -14.07 4.34
CA ASP A 224 -28.40 -13.47 3.42
C ASP A 224 -28.51 -11.96 3.62
N ALA A 225 -29.00 -11.25 2.60
CA ALA A 225 -29.22 -9.80 2.68
C ALA A 225 -30.09 -9.43 3.90
N GLY A 226 -29.60 -8.54 4.75
CA GLY A 226 -30.23 -8.12 5.99
C GLY A 226 -29.87 -8.97 7.23
N GLN A 227 -29.16 -10.09 7.06
CA GLN A 227 -28.70 -10.89 8.21
C GLN A 227 -27.42 -10.32 8.85
N LYS A 228 -27.23 -10.67 10.12
CA LYS A 228 -26.06 -10.32 10.95
C LYS A 228 -25.49 -11.60 11.56
N ASP A 229 -24.16 -11.63 11.69
CA ASP A 229 -23.52 -12.65 12.51
C ASP A 229 -23.81 -12.41 13.99
N ALA A 230 -24.01 -13.49 14.74
CA ALA A 230 -24.37 -13.41 16.16
C ALA A 230 -23.19 -13.02 17.07
N THR A 231 -21.96 -13.14 16.59
CA THR A 231 -20.73 -12.95 17.37
C THR A 231 -19.86 -11.79 16.89
N ASP A 232 -20.04 -11.35 15.63
CA ASP A 232 -19.27 -10.27 15.02
C ASP A 232 -20.20 -9.21 14.42
N TYR A 233 -20.40 -8.12 15.13
CA TYR A 233 -21.28 -7.02 14.69
C TYR A 233 -20.82 -6.33 13.40
N LEU A 234 -19.56 -6.47 12.98
CA LEU A 234 -19.05 -5.96 11.72
C LEU A 234 -19.27 -6.95 10.56
N HIS A 235 -19.61 -8.22 10.87
CA HIS A 235 -19.97 -9.21 9.88
C HIS A 235 -21.50 -9.24 9.69
N PHE A 236 -21.99 -8.36 8.84
CA PHE A 236 -23.40 -8.24 8.52
C PHE A 236 -23.62 -8.04 7.03
N ALA A 237 -24.75 -8.51 6.55
CA ALA A 237 -25.21 -8.36 5.17
C ALA A 237 -26.13 -7.13 5.06
N ARG A 238 -25.67 -6.13 4.31
CA ARG A 238 -26.49 -4.95 4.05
C ARG A 238 -27.82 -5.34 3.37
N PRO A 239 -28.98 -4.81 3.79
CA PRO A 239 -30.24 -5.07 3.09
C PRO A 239 -30.29 -4.35 1.74
N PHE A 240 -30.94 -4.97 0.77
CA PHE A 240 -31.19 -4.41 -0.56
C PHE A 240 -32.65 -4.63 -0.96
N PRO A 241 -33.23 -3.76 -1.83
CA PRO A 241 -34.55 -3.99 -2.39
C PRO A 241 -34.63 -5.35 -3.11
N LYS A 242 -35.79 -6.04 -3.00
CA LYS A 242 -36.03 -7.36 -3.60
C LYS A 242 -35.67 -7.39 -5.09
N GLU A 243 -36.04 -6.35 -5.82
CA GLU A 243 -35.76 -6.23 -7.25
C GLU A 243 -34.24 -6.28 -7.54
N GLN A 244 -33.41 -5.60 -6.73
CA GLN A 244 -31.94 -5.62 -6.89
C GLN A 244 -31.36 -6.99 -6.54
N LEU A 245 -31.93 -7.68 -5.55
CA LEU A 245 -31.54 -9.04 -5.20
C LEU A 245 -31.92 -10.03 -6.34
N ASP A 246 -33.05 -9.84 -6.98
CA ASP A 246 -33.48 -10.67 -8.11
C ASP A 246 -32.50 -10.53 -9.31
N TRP A 247 -31.94 -9.36 -9.54
CA TRP A 247 -30.91 -9.15 -10.60
C TRP A 247 -29.63 -9.95 -10.35
N ILE A 248 -29.23 -10.14 -9.09
CA ILE A 248 -27.97 -10.82 -8.77
C ILE A 248 -28.13 -12.28 -8.43
N ARG A 249 -29.34 -12.73 -8.07
CA ARG A 249 -29.62 -14.11 -7.60
C ARG A 249 -29.17 -15.16 -8.60
N HIS A 250 -29.35 -14.91 -9.88
CA HIS A 250 -29.00 -15.82 -10.98
C HIS A 250 -27.59 -15.58 -11.54
N THR A 251 -26.87 -14.56 -11.03
CA THR A 251 -25.50 -14.25 -11.46
C THR A 251 -24.55 -15.30 -10.91
N LYS A 252 -23.77 -15.93 -11.78
CA LYS A 252 -22.75 -16.89 -11.39
C LYS A 252 -21.47 -16.19 -10.93
N GLU A 253 -20.65 -16.89 -10.16
CA GLU A 253 -19.34 -16.44 -9.75
C GLU A 253 -18.52 -15.90 -10.93
N GLY A 254 -17.96 -14.71 -10.78
CA GLY A 254 -17.16 -14.04 -11.81
C GLY A 254 -17.94 -13.42 -12.97
N GLN A 255 -19.27 -13.54 -13.00
CA GLN A 255 -20.13 -12.93 -14.01
C GLN A 255 -20.77 -11.63 -13.52
N SER A 256 -21.16 -10.79 -14.45
CA SER A 256 -22.02 -9.63 -14.22
C SER A 256 -23.48 -10.01 -14.39
N SER A 257 -24.38 -9.32 -13.69
CA SER A 257 -25.83 -9.50 -13.93
C SER A 257 -26.25 -9.11 -15.36
N PHE A 258 -25.44 -8.35 -16.07
CA PHE A 258 -25.66 -8.03 -17.49
C PHE A 258 -25.29 -9.19 -18.43
N ASP A 259 -24.60 -10.23 -17.95
CA ASP A 259 -24.27 -11.44 -18.73
C ASP A 259 -25.43 -12.47 -18.74
N GLN A 260 -26.52 -12.16 -18.03
CA GLN A 260 -27.71 -13.03 -17.90
C GLN A 260 -28.72 -12.76 -18.99
N PRO A 261 -29.74 -13.64 -19.13
CA PRO A 261 -30.94 -13.37 -19.92
C PRO A 261 -31.58 -12.03 -19.53
N ILE A 262 -32.19 -11.34 -20.51
CA ILE A 262 -32.64 -9.94 -20.39
C ILE A 262 -33.62 -9.73 -19.22
N GLU A 263 -34.43 -10.72 -18.91
CA GLU A 263 -35.39 -10.68 -17.80
C GLU A 263 -34.74 -10.51 -16.43
N TYR A 264 -33.51 -11.01 -16.25
CA TYR A 264 -32.75 -10.92 -14.99
C TYR A 264 -31.71 -9.76 -14.98
N GLN A 265 -31.60 -9.00 -16.08
CA GLN A 265 -30.66 -7.90 -16.13
C GLN A 265 -31.16 -6.68 -15.33
N PRO A 266 -30.29 -5.86 -14.77
CA PRO A 266 -30.63 -4.57 -14.15
C PRO A 266 -31.36 -3.65 -15.14
N GLY A 267 -32.51 -3.13 -14.75
CA GLY A 267 -33.35 -2.29 -15.61
C GLY A 267 -34.73 -2.06 -15.02
N TYR A 268 -35.65 -1.52 -15.80
CA TYR A 268 -37.02 -1.27 -15.42
C TYR A 268 -37.97 -1.76 -16.54
N TYR A 269 -39.27 -1.83 -16.27
CA TYR A 269 -40.28 -2.11 -17.26
C TYR A 269 -40.93 -0.80 -17.73
N ASP A 270 -41.05 -0.63 -19.03
CA ASP A 270 -41.74 0.51 -19.63
C ASP A 270 -43.28 0.40 -19.45
N GLU A 271 -44.01 1.42 -19.93
CA GLU A 271 -45.47 1.47 -19.88
C GLU A 271 -46.15 0.37 -20.69
N HIS A 272 -45.41 -0.28 -21.60
CA HIS A 272 -45.88 -1.40 -22.41
C HIS A 272 -45.48 -2.77 -21.84
N GLY A 273 -44.84 -2.79 -20.67
CA GLY A 273 -44.36 -4.01 -20.01
C GLY A 273 -43.08 -4.61 -20.61
N ASN A 274 -42.38 -3.88 -21.49
CA ASN A 274 -41.09 -4.34 -22.02
C ASN A 274 -39.94 -4.01 -21.06
N LYS A 275 -39.02 -4.97 -20.91
CA LYS A 275 -37.83 -4.78 -20.09
C LYS A 275 -36.84 -3.80 -20.77
N VAL A 276 -36.58 -2.70 -20.14
CA VAL A 276 -35.58 -1.72 -20.55
C VAL A 276 -34.33 -1.89 -19.68
N VAL A 277 -33.23 -2.35 -20.29
CA VAL A 277 -31.95 -2.58 -19.60
C VAL A 277 -31.17 -1.29 -19.53
N ASN A 278 -30.53 -1.01 -18.39
CA ASN A 278 -29.64 0.15 -18.16
C ASN A 278 -28.31 0.03 -18.91
N LYS A 279 -28.35 0.07 -20.25
CA LYS A 279 -27.18 -0.10 -21.12
C LYS A 279 -26.05 0.90 -20.86
N GLY A 280 -26.39 2.14 -20.47
CA GLY A 280 -25.39 3.18 -20.15
C GLY A 280 -24.56 2.91 -18.88
N ALA A 281 -24.95 1.94 -18.07
CA ALA A 281 -24.25 1.54 -16.86
C ALA A 281 -23.35 0.31 -17.06
N TYR A 282 -23.44 -0.39 -18.21
CA TYR A 282 -22.67 -1.61 -18.45
C TYR A 282 -21.20 -1.31 -18.74
N MET A 283 -20.34 -1.73 -17.85
CA MET A 283 -18.87 -1.64 -17.98
C MET A 283 -18.18 -3.00 -17.72
N GLY A 284 -18.90 -4.10 -17.79
CA GLY A 284 -18.40 -5.46 -17.60
C GLY A 284 -18.05 -5.85 -16.15
N ASN A 285 -17.85 -4.87 -15.28
CA ASN A 285 -17.52 -5.08 -13.86
C ASN A 285 -18.62 -4.61 -12.89
N LYS A 286 -19.71 -4.03 -13.37
CA LYS A 286 -20.87 -3.64 -12.55
C LYS A 286 -21.78 -4.85 -12.28
N TYR A 287 -22.41 -4.87 -11.11
CA TYR A 287 -23.23 -5.99 -10.64
C TYR A 287 -22.52 -7.33 -10.81
N ARG A 288 -21.19 -7.35 -10.59
CA ARG A 288 -20.34 -8.52 -10.82
C ARG A 288 -20.00 -9.20 -9.50
N ARG A 289 -20.14 -10.53 -9.50
CA ARG A 289 -19.67 -11.36 -8.39
C ARG A 289 -18.15 -11.49 -8.43
N LEU A 290 -17.58 -11.37 -7.27
CA LEU A 290 -16.18 -11.73 -7.02
C LEU A 290 -15.95 -13.23 -7.27
N VAL A 291 -14.69 -13.66 -7.25
CA VAL A 291 -14.29 -15.04 -7.52
C VAL A 291 -13.48 -15.55 -6.33
N TRP A 292 -13.90 -16.67 -5.77
CA TRP A 292 -13.28 -17.29 -4.60
C TRP A 292 -11.79 -17.58 -4.79
N ASP A 293 -11.44 -18.17 -5.92
CA ASP A 293 -10.08 -18.61 -6.20
C ASP A 293 -9.24 -17.59 -6.97
N LYS A 294 -9.61 -16.30 -6.87
CA LYS A 294 -8.85 -15.16 -7.34
C LYS A 294 -8.60 -14.17 -6.19
N VAL A 295 -7.61 -13.30 -6.41
CA VAL A 295 -7.39 -12.13 -5.55
C VAL A 295 -8.59 -11.19 -5.68
N CYS A 296 -9.05 -10.61 -4.58
CA CYS A 296 -10.13 -9.62 -4.61
C CYS A 296 -9.75 -8.41 -5.48
N SER A 297 -10.73 -7.88 -6.20
CA SER A 297 -10.60 -6.61 -6.91
C SER A 297 -10.31 -5.46 -5.94
N CYS A 298 -9.88 -4.32 -6.47
CA CYS A 298 -9.60 -3.14 -5.66
C CYS A 298 -10.82 -2.71 -4.85
N VAL A 299 -10.71 -2.72 -3.53
CA VAL A 299 -11.72 -2.13 -2.65
C VAL A 299 -11.73 -0.61 -2.84
N HIS A 300 -12.88 -0.05 -3.17
CA HIS A 300 -13.06 1.39 -3.39
C HIS A 300 -14.15 1.95 -2.45
N THR A 301 -14.34 3.28 -2.46
CA THR A 301 -15.23 3.97 -1.50
C THR A 301 -16.72 3.66 -1.63
N ARG A 302 -17.15 3.18 -2.82
CA ARG A 302 -18.53 2.75 -3.09
C ARG A 302 -18.66 1.23 -3.06
N ASN A 303 -18.12 0.60 -2.02
CA ASN A 303 -18.22 -0.83 -1.75
C ASN A 303 -19.53 -1.22 -1.04
N ASP A 304 -20.43 -0.27 -0.91
CA ASP A 304 -21.74 -0.35 -0.24
C ASP A 304 -22.90 -0.68 -1.17
N ILE A 305 -22.71 -0.69 -2.49
CA ILE A 305 -23.77 -0.86 -3.49
C ILE A 305 -23.45 -1.96 -4.51
N LEU A 306 -24.47 -2.69 -4.91
CA LEU A 306 -24.38 -3.79 -5.88
C LEU A 306 -23.96 -3.32 -7.28
N SER A 307 -24.37 -2.12 -7.68
CA SER A 307 -24.06 -1.54 -8.99
C SER A 307 -22.64 -1.01 -9.14
N SER A 308 -21.83 -1.10 -8.10
CA SER A 308 -20.43 -0.68 -8.17
C SER A 308 -19.55 -1.79 -8.76
N GLN A 309 -18.24 -1.48 -8.93
CA GLN A 309 -17.31 -2.38 -9.59
C GLN A 309 -16.93 -3.55 -8.67
N ASP A 310 -17.20 -4.79 -9.11
CA ASP A 310 -16.78 -6.03 -8.45
C ASP A 310 -17.06 -6.01 -6.92
N THR A 311 -18.30 -5.73 -6.52
CA THR A 311 -18.65 -5.59 -5.08
C THR A 311 -19.44 -6.76 -4.53
N ILE A 312 -19.99 -7.64 -5.39
CA ILE A 312 -20.89 -8.70 -4.94
C ILE A 312 -20.09 -9.91 -4.45
N HIS A 313 -20.49 -10.42 -3.28
CA HIS A 313 -19.92 -11.65 -2.71
C HIS A 313 -19.98 -12.83 -3.71
N PRO A 314 -18.98 -13.72 -3.74
CA PRO A 314 -18.93 -14.78 -4.76
C PRO A 314 -20.18 -15.66 -4.82
N THR A 315 -20.77 -16.00 -3.67
CA THR A 315 -21.93 -16.90 -3.53
C THR A 315 -23.17 -16.22 -2.97
N ASP A 316 -23.01 -15.37 -1.95
CA ASP A 316 -24.13 -14.75 -1.26
C ASP A 316 -24.72 -13.57 -2.06
N ASN A 317 -26.01 -13.29 -1.88
CA ASN A 317 -26.69 -12.20 -2.61
C ASN A 317 -26.53 -10.86 -1.87
N ARG A 318 -25.31 -10.38 -1.73
CA ARG A 318 -24.95 -9.17 -0.98
C ARG A 318 -23.61 -8.60 -1.44
N VAL A 319 -23.29 -7.41 -0.99
CA VAL A 319 -21.91 -6.90 -1.02
C VAL A 319 -21.10 -7.50 0.14
N LEU A 320 -19.78 -7.37 0.10
CA LEU A 320 -18.92 -7.78 1.22
C LEU A 320 -19.31 -7.02 2.50
N SER A 321 -19.29 -7.71 3.63
CA SER A 321 -19.45 -7.12 4.97
C SER A 321 -18.26 -6.22 5.34
N ILE A 322 -18.39 -5.43 6.40
CA ILE A 322 -17.25 -4.64 6.91
C ILE A 322 -16.12 -5.57 7.36
N ARG A 323 -16.43 -6.68 8.04
CA ARG A 323 -15.42 -7.65 8.48
C ARG A 323 -14.65 -8.25 7.30
N GLU A 324 -15.35 -8.63 6.25
CA GLU A 324 -14.73 -9.16 5.02
C GLU A 324 -13.83 -8.11 4.36
N LEU A 325 -14.30 -6.87 4.27
CA LEU A 325 -13.50 -5.76 3.74
C LEU A 325 -12.25 -5.48 4.59
N MET A 326 -12.35 -5.55 5.92
CA MET A 326 -11.21 -5.42 6.83
C MET A 326 -10.16 -6.49 6.55
N ARG A 327 -10.55 -7.76 6.43
CA ARG A 327 -9.63 -8.86 6.12
C ARG A 327 -8.98 -8.69 4.75
N VAL A 328 -9.76 -8.33 3.72
CA VAL A 328 -9.25 -8.04 2.37
C VAL A 328 -8.25 -6.88 2.36
N MET A 329 -8.44 -5.89 3.23
CA MET A 329 -7.55 -4.74 3.37
C MET A 329 -6.51 -4.92 4.50
N THR A 330 -6.41 -6.13 5.05
CA THR A 330 -5.46 -6.49 6.11
C THR A 330 -5.54 -5.59 7.35
N ILE A 331 -6.74 -5.08 7.65
CA ILE A 331 -7.02 -4.30 8.84
C ILE A 331 -7.20 -5.28 10.00
N PRO A 332 -6.42 -5.20 11.09
CA PRO A 332 -6.51 -6.15 12.18
C PRO A 332 -7.82 -6.01 12.97
N ASP A 333 -8.26 -7.08 13.59
CA ASP A 333 -9.49 -7.11 14.39
C ASP A 333 -9.44 -6.15 15.60
N SER A 334 -8.24 -5.82 16.07
CA SER A 334 -8.00 -4.83 17.12
C SER A 334 -8.11 -3.37 16.67
N PHE A 335 -8.47 -3.10 15.41
CA PHE A 335 -8.66 -1.73 14.93
C PHE A 335 -10.07 -1.25 15.26
N HIS A 336 -10.18 -0.15 15.97
CA HIS A 336 -11.44 0.47 16.38
C HIS A 336 -11.91 1.51 15.36
N TRP A 337 -13.21 1.51 15.05
CA TRP A 337 -13.84 2.50 14.18
C TRP A 337 -14.45 3.66 14.95
N THR A 338 -14.78 3.42 16.22
CA THR A 338 -15.28 4.44 17.16
C THR A 338 -14.68 4.20 18.53
N ASN A 339 -14.74 5.21 19.40
CA ASN A 339 -14.29 5.10 20.79
C ASN A 339 -15.25 4.28 21.69
N TYR A 340 -16.33 3.78 21.12
CA TYR A 340 -17.32 2.95 21.81
C TYR A 340 -17.57 1.59 21.15
N ASP A 341 -16.67 1.15 20.25
CA ASP A 341 -16.76 -0.16 19.59
C ASP A 341 -16.88 -1.32 20.60
N ASP A 342 -16.16 -1.24 21.71
CA ASP A 342 -16.20 -2.25 22.78
C ASP A 342 -17.55 -2.32 23.53
N THR A 343 -18.44 -1.36 23.31
CA THR A 343 -19.78 -1.34 23.90
C THR A 343 -20.88 -1.79 22.95
N VAL A 344 -20.52 -2.13 21.72
CA VAL A 344 -21.48 -2.61 20.72
C VAL A 344 -21.91 -4.04 21.06
N THR A 345 -23.21 -4.22 21.17
CA THR A 345 -23.87 -5.51 21.42
C THR A 345 -24.90 -5.77 20.33
N MET A 346 -25.49 -6.96 20.29
CA MET A 346 -26.55 -7.27 19.35
C MET A 346 -27.82 -6.43 19.57
N ASP A 347 -28.02 -5.87 20.76
CA ASP A 347 -29.17 -5.03 21.08
C ASP A 347 -29.05 -3.60 20.50
N ASN A 348 -27.80 -3.07 20.37
CA ASN A 348 -27.58 -1.71 19.88
C ASN A 348 -26.89 -1.64 18.50
N VAL A 349 -26.59 -2.79 17.88
CA VAL A 349 -25.86 -2.86 16.62
C VAL A 349 -26.55 -2.12 15.47
N ASP A 350 -27.89 -2.11 15.42
CA ASP A 350 -28.61 -1.43 14.34
C ASP A 350 -28.43 0.09 14.38
N GLU A 351 -28.43 0.67 15.54
CA GLU A 351 -28.16 2.10 15.73
C GLU A 351 -26.69 2.42 15.40
N TYR A 352 -25.76 1.57 15.85
CA TYR A 352 -24.36 1.69 15.54
C TYR A 352 -24.11 1.68 14.03
N LEU A 353 -24.64 0.69 13.32
CA LEU A 353 -24.47 0.53 11.86
C LEU A 353 -25.15 1.66 11.09
N LYS A 354 -26.36 2.07 11.48
CA LYS A 354 -27.06 3.19 10.87
C LYS A 354 -26.22 4.47 10.89
N THR A 355 -25.47 4.70 11.95
CA THR A 355 -24.66 5.90 12.13
C THR A 355 -23.30 5.78 11.44
N ASN A 356 -22.63 4.62 11.53
CA ASN A 356 -21.20 4.49 11.25
C ASN A 356 -20.87 3.72 9.97
N GLU A 357 -21.75 2.83 9.47
CA GLU A 357 -21.45 1.92 8.36
C GLU A 357 -20.84 2.62 7.15
N LEU A 358 -21.49 3.66 6.63
CA LEU A 358 -21.04 4.33 5.42
C LEU A 358 -19.70 5.05 5.61
N ASN A 359 -19.47 5.60 6.81
CA ASN A 359 -18.19 6.19 7.14
C ASN A 359 -17.08 5.14 7.18
N ILE A 360 -17.31 4.01 7.87
CA ILE A 360 -16.36 2.88 7.94
C ILE A 360 -16.01 2.37 6.54
N ARG A 361 -17.01 2.10 5.71
CA ARG A 361 -16.83 1.61 4.35
C ARG A 361 -16.02 2.57 3.47
N ARG A 362 -16.24 3.89 3.61
CA ARG A 362 -15.44 4.91 2.92
C ARG A 362 -14.00 4.91 3.43
N CYS A 363 -13.80 4.88 4.75
CA CYS A 363 -12.47 4.77 5.36
C CYS A 363 -11.67 3.58 4.82
N ILE A 364 -12.32 2.41 4.73
CA ILE A 364 -11.69 1.19 4.19
C ILE A 364 -11.33 1.38 2.71
N GLY A 365 -12.22 1.96 1.90
CA GLY A 365 -12.00 2.17 0.46
C GLY A 365 -10.89 3.18 0.14
N GLU A 366 -10.69 4.18 1.00
CA GLU A 366 -9.62 5.18 0.88
C GLU A 366 -8.27 4.62 1.35
N ALA A 367 -8.27 3.63 2.21
CA ALA A 367 -7.10 3.21 2.97
C ALA A 367 -5.97 2.62 2.12
N VAL A 368 -4.77 2.80 2.63
CA VAL A 368 -3.63 1.91 2.34
C VAL A 368 -3.78 0.68 3.23
N PRO A 369 -3.72 -0.55 2.69
CA PRO A 369 -3.77 -1.75 3.50
C PRO A 369 -2.71 -1.76 4.60
N THR A 370 -3.10 -2.13 5.82
CA THR A 370 -2.21 -2.06 7.00
C THR A 370 -0.93 -2.87 6.81
N GLN A 371 -1.00 -4.04 6.15
CA GLN A 371 0.14 -4.93 5.92
C GLN A 371 1.26 -4.26 5.12
N ILE A 372 0.95 -3.37 4.17
CA ILE A 372 1.96 -2.67 3.38
C ILE A 372 2.81 -1.78 4.27
N MET A 373 2.18 -0.90 5.05
CA MET A 373 2.93 -0.01 5.94
C MET A 373 3.52 -0.74 7.14
N LYS A 374 2.94 -1.87 7.57
CA LYS A 374 3.55 -2.75 8.57
C LYS A 374 4.89 -3.30 8.09
N ASN A 375 4.98 -3.77 6.84
CA ASN A 375 6.21 -4.28 6.25
C ASN A 375 7.24 -3.17 6.03
N VAL A 376 6.81 -1.99 5.55
CA VAL A 376 7.68 -0.82 5.38
C VAL A 376 8.22 -0.36 6.73
N ALA A 377 7.36 -0.19 7.74
CA ALA A 377 7.75 0.23 9.09
C ALA A 377 8.74 -0.77 9.74
N TYR A 378 8.50 -2.07 9.56
CA TYR A 378 9.44 -3.10 10.05
C TYR A 378 10.83 -2.94 9.45
N LYS A 379 10.93 -2.75 8.12
CA LYS A 379 12.20 -2.52 7.44
C LYS A 379 12.87 -1.22 7.86
N ILE A 380 12.08 -0.16 8.05
CA ILE A 380 12.60 1.12 8.57
C ILE A 380 13.17 0.93 9.97
N LYS A 381 12.46 0.22 10.85
CA LYS A 381 12.96 -0.08 12.21
C LYS A 381 14.31 -0.79 12.15
N LEU A 382 14.40 -1.86 11.37
CA LEU A 382 15.66 -2.60 11.21
C LEU A 382 16.78 -1.70 10.66
N ALA A 383 16.49 -0.89 9.64
CA ALA A 383 17.48 -0.01 9.03
C ALA A 383 17.96 1.12 9.96
N LEU A 384 17.09 1.58 10.85
CA LEU A 384 17.46 2.60 11.86
C LEU A 384 18.17 1.99 13.07
N ASP A 385 18.02 0.69 13.32
CA ASP A 385 18.67 -0.02 14.42
C ASP A 385 20.02 -0.63 13.99
N ASP A 386 20.26 -0.77 12.68
CA ASP A 386 21.47 -1.36 12.10
C ASP A 386 22.30 -0.29 11.38
N GLU A 387 23.50 0.00 11.90
CA GLU A 387 24.44 0.98 11.31
C GLU A 387 25.37 0.37 10.25
N THR A 388 25.13 -0.87 9.78
CA THR A 388 26.00 -1.50 8.79
C THR A 388 25.88 -0.86 7.42
N THR A 389 26.94 -0.14 7.02
CA THR A 389 27.00 0.70 5.80
C THR A 389 27.19 -0.10 4.49
N GLU A 390 27.71 -1.34 4.54
CA GLU A 390 28.11 -2.09 3.35
C GLU A 390 26.92 -2.48 2.45
N GLN A 391 25.80 -2.91 3.03
CA GLN A 391 24.60 -3.31 2.27
C GLN A 391 23.97 -2.14 1.52
N VAL A 392 24.09 -0.96 2.07
CA VAL A 392 23.44 0.26 1.54
C VAL A 392 24.19 0.83 0.36
N ALA A 393 25.51 0.87 0.41
CA ALA A 393 26.35 1.28 -0.72
C ALA A 393 26.05 0.39 -1.94
N PHE A 394 25.82 -0.90 -1.70
CA PHE A 394 25.46 -1.86 -2.69
C PHE A 394 24.11 -1.56 -3.38
N PHE A 395 23.02 -1.36 -2.62
CA PHE A 395 21.71 -1.08 -3.20
C PHE A 395 21.70 0.25 -3.96
N ASN A 396 22.46 1.23 -3.54
CA ASN A 396 22.59 2.49 -4.26
C ASN A 396 23.31 2.30 -5.60
N SER A 397 24.26 1.36 -5.70
CA SER A 397 25.01 1.08 -6.94
C SER A 397 24.17 0.43 -8.05
N ILE A 398 23.08 -0.27 -7.69
CA ILE A 398 22.19 -0.93 -8.67
C ILE A 398 20.90 -0.15 -8.93
N LYS A 399 20.71 0.99 -8.28
CA LYS A 399 19.49 1.81 -8.36
C LYS A 399 19.09 2.10 -9.81
N ASP A 400 20.05 2.49 -10.64
CA ASP A 400 19.78 2.90 -12.01
C ASP A 400 19.41 1.69 -12.90
N LEU A 401 20.01 0.52 -12.66
CA LEU A 401 19.65 -0.75 -13.33
C LEU A 401 18.21 -1.15 -13.01
N VAL A 402 17.80 -1.03 -11.75
CA VAL A 402 16.43 -1.34 -11.33
C VAL A 402 15.43 -0.37 -11.96
N VAL A 403 15.77 0.92 -12.06
CA VAL A 403 14.93 1.96 -12.69
C VAL A 403 14.80 1.72 -14.19
N ALA A 404 15.88 1.30 -14.88
CA ALA A 404 15.87 0.99 -16.29
C ALA A 404 15.04 -0.27 -16.64
N GLY A 405 14.74 -1.13 -15.66
CA GLY A 405 14.03 -2.39 -15.87
C GLY A 405 14.89 -3.46 -16.53
N GLU A 406 16.22 -3.32 -16.46
CA GLU A 406 17.18 -4.25 -17.01
C GLU A 406 17.28 -5.54 -16.17
N SER A 407 17.71 -6.63 -16.82
CA SER A 407 17.99 -7.87 -16.11
C SER A 407 19.26 -7.72 -15.27
N ILE A 408 19.16 -8.09 -13.98
CA ILE A 408 20.28 -8.08 -13.06
C ILE A 408 20.89 -9.49 -13.02
N LYS A 409 22.20 -9.59 -13.25
CA LYS A 409 22.96 -10.84 -13.14
C LYS A 409 23.75 -10.86 -11.85
N ILE A 410 23.51 -11.89 -11.06
CA ILE A 410 24.13 -12.12 -9.75
C ILE A 410 25.01 -13.35 -9.84
N LYS A 411 26.26 -13.23 -9.40
CA LYS A 411 27.16 -14.37 -9.18
C LYS A 411 27.03 -14.80 -7.72
N ALA A 412 26.60 -16.02 -7.47
CA ALA A 412 26.57 -16.62 -6.14
C ALA A 412 27.68 -17.67 -6.02
N GLU A 413 28.61 -17.48 -5.12
CA GLU A 413 29.75 -18.37 -4.91
C GLU A 413 29.56 -19.33 -3.75
N ASP A 414 28.57 -19.07 -2.87
CA ASP A 414 28.18 -20.01 -1.81
C ASP A 414 26.69 -19.90 -1.48
N TYR A 415 26.11 -21.04 -1.09
CA TYR A 415 24.69 -21.17 -0.77
C TYR A 415 24.28 -20.37 0.49
N LYS A 416 25.14 -20.33 1.51
CA LYS A 416 24.83 -19.64 2.76
C LYS A 416 24.61 -18.16 2.53
N THR A 417 25.55 -17.53 1.84
CA THR A 417 25.44 -16.10 1.49
C THR A 417 24.23 -15.84 0.57
N LEU A 418 23.98 -16.71 -0.42
CA LEU A 418 22.81 -16.57 -1.27
C LEU A 418 21.50 -16.64 -0.46
N ASN A 419 21.38 -17.63 0.43
CA ASN A 419 20.17 -17.82 1.23
C ASN A 419 19.89 -16.63 2.18
N GLU A 420 20.94 -16.02 2.71
CA GLU A 420 20.84 -14.82 3.56
C GLU A 420 20.37 -13.59 2.77
N TYR A 421 20.93 -13.36 1.59
CA TYR A 421 20.68 -12.16 0.79
C TYR A 421 19.53 -12.29 -0.22
N LEU A 422 19.09 -13.49 -0.55
CA LEU A 422 18.03 -13.71 -1.54
C LEU A 422 16.72 -12.97 -1.21
N PRO A 423 16.23 -12.92 0.04
CA PRO A 423 15.05 -12.13 0.39
C PRO A 423 15.25 -10.63 0.14
N GLN A 424 16.46 -10.11 0.33
CA GLN A 424 16.81 -8.72 0.10
C GLN A 424 16.87 -8.42 -1.41
N VAL A 425 17.49 -9.30 -2.19
CA VAL A 425 17.51 -9.24 -3.66
C VAL A 425 16.09 -9.26 -4.21
N ALA A 426 15.24 -10.14 -3.72
CA ALA A 426 13.84 -10.21 -4.14
C ALA A 426 13.07 -8.92 -3.84
N GLY A 427 13.40 -8.21 -2.77
CA GLY A 427 12.85 -6.90 -2.45
C GLY A 427 13.19 -5.81 -3.49
N LEU A 428 14.22 -6.01 -4.30
CA LEU A 428 14.60 -5.08 -5.38
C LEU A 428 13.79 -5.27 -6.66
N LEU A 429 13.10 -6.42 -6.79
CA LEU A 429 12.39 -6.75 -8.02
C LEU A 429 11.14 -5.89 -8.16
N ALA A 430 11.20 -4.94 -9.09
CA ALA A 430 10.04 -4.26 -9.62
C ALA A 430 9.34 -5.15 -10.65
N ASP A 431 8.10 -4.86 -10.99
CA ASP A 431 7.22 -5.66 -11.86
C ASP A 431 7.83 -6.10 -13.21
N LYS A 432 8.95 -5.54 -13.61
CA LYS A 432 9.60 -5.84 -14.90
C LYS A 432 11.08 -6.27 -14.79
N THR A 433 11.67 -6.20 -13.61
CA THR A 433 13.08 -6.54 -13.42
C THR A 433 13.21 -8.04 -13.27
N LYS A 434 13.99 -8.68 -14.13
CA LYS A 434 14.36 -10.09 -14.01
C LYS A 434 15.73 -10.20 -13.36
N VAL A 435 15.91 -11.22 -12.52
CA VAL A 435 17.19 -11.52 -11.90
C VAL A 435 17.66 -12.90 -12.36
N GLU A 436 18.89 -12.97 -12.85
CA GLU A 436 19.57 -14.23 -13.12
C GLU A 436 20.61 -14.46 -12.03
N ILE A 437 20.46 -15.54 -11.27
CA ILE A 437 21.41 -15.94 -10.23
C ILE A 437 22.24 -17.10 -10.77
N HIS A 438 23.50 -16.87 -10.97
CA HIS A 438 24.49 -17.85 -11.45
C HIS A 438 25.18 -18.46 -10.23
N CYS A 439 24.82 -19.71 -9.91
CA CYS A 439 25.32 -20.45 -8.76
C CYS A 439 26.55 -21.27 -9.14
N TYR A 440 27.69 -20.95 -8.56
CA TYR A 440 28.97 -21.59 -8.83
C TYR A 440 29.27 -22.68 -7.79
N ASP A 441 29.49 -23.92 -8.27
CA ASP A 441 29.83 -25.10 -7.46
C ASP A 441 28.80 -25.44 -6.36
N PHE A 442 27.56 -25.07 -6.57
CA PHE A 442 26.49 -25.53 -5.64
C PHE A 442 26.26 -27.03 -5.83
N SER A 443 26.16 -27.75 -4.72
CA SER A 443 25.72 -29.14 -4.71
C SER A 443 24.29 -29.27 -5.24
N ASN A 444 23.91 -30.47 -5.66
CA ASN A 444 22.53 -30.74 -6.09
C ASN A 444 21.50 -30.41 -5.03
N ASP A 445 21.82 -30.64 -3.75
CA ASP A 445 20.94 -30.34 -2.61
C ASP A 445 20.78 -28.82 -2.41
N GLU A 446 21.87 -28.06 -2.49
CA GLU A 446 21.84 -26.60 -2.42
C GLU A 446 21.08 -25.97 -3.59
N MET A 447 21.24 -26.50 -4.79
CA MET A 447 20.49 -26.09 -5.98
C MET A 447 18.99 -26.39 -5.80
N ALA A 448 18.64 -27.56 -5.26
CA ALA A 448 17.25 -27.92 -4.97
C ALA A 448 16.65 -27.02 -3.87
N ALA A 449 17.42 -26.74 -2.81
CA ALA A 449 17.02 -25.85 -1.73
C ALA A 449 16.81 -24.41 -2.24
N THR A 450 17.70 -23.90 -3.08
CA THR A 450 17.57 -22.57 -3.71
C THR A 450 16.31 -22.46 -4.56
N ARG A 451 16.04 -23.46 -5.41
CA ARG A 451 14.80 -23.49 -6.22
C ARG A 451 13.55 -23.55 -5.34
N LYS A 452 13.58 -24.37 -4.28
CA LYS A 452 12.47 -24.47 -3.32
C LYS A 452 12.23 -23.15 -2.60
N LEU A 453 13.28 -22.40 -2.25
CA LEU A 453 13.19 -21.09 -1.63
C LEU A 453 12.54 -20.08 -2.57
N VAL A 454 12.96 -20.04 -3.83
CA VAL A 454 12.38 -19.18 -4.88
C VAL A 454 10.89 -19.52 -5.10
N GLN A 455 10.54 -20.80 -5.15
CA GLN A 455 9.16 -21.25 -5.30
C GLN A 455 8.30 -20.92 -4.07
N LYS A 456 8.85 -21.07 -2.86
CA LYS A 456 8.13 -20.76 -1.61
C LYS A 456 7.67 -19.30 -1.56
N TRP A 457 8.45 -18.39 -2.14
CA TRP A 457 8.15 -16.97 -2.17
C TRP A 457 7.48 -16.51 -3.47
N ASP A 458 7.13 -17.46 -4.37
CA ASP A 458 6.52 -17.17 -5.68
C ASP A 458 7.38 -16.23 -6.56
N TRP A 459 8.69 -16.38 -6.48
CA TRP A 459 9.65 -15.56 -7.21
C TRP A 459 10.14 -16.22 -8.52
N ALA A 460 9.62 -17.41 -8.86
CA ALA A 460 10.09 -18.20 -10.01
C ALA A 460 9.94 -17.44 -11.33
N ASP A 461 8.93 -16.59 -11.47
CA ASP A 461 8.71 -15.78 -12.68
C ASP A 461 9.70 -14.62 -12.83
N PHE A 462 10.39 -14.24 -11.75
CA PHE A 462 11.30 -13.09 -11.71
C PHE A 462 12.76 -13.49 -11.51
N ILE A 463 13.01 -14.62 -10.88
CA ILE A 463 14.34 -15.11 -10.54
C ILE A 463 14.63 -16.39 -11.31
N LYS A 464 15.61 -16.35 -12.18
CA LYS A 464 16.16 -17.51 -12.89
C LYS A 464 17.41 -18.00 -12.19
N ILE A 465 17.42 -19.26 -11.76
CA ILE A 465 18.59 -19.89 -11.14
C ILE A 465 19.36 -20.65 -12.23
N CYS A 466 20.61 -20.25 -12.43
CA CYS A 466 21.51 -20.81 -13.43
C CYS A 466 22.65 -21.58 -12.73
N PRO A 467 22.77 -22.92 -12.91
CA PRO A 467 23.94 -23.64 -12.42
C PRO A 467 25.15 -23.31 -13.29
N GLU A 468 26.28 -23.06 -12.66
CA GLU A 468 27.54 -22.74 -13.35
C GLU A 468 28.70 -23.60 -12.84
N ASP A 469 29.65 -23.87 -13.70
CA ASP A 469 30.87 -24.60 -13.37
C ASP A 469 32.05 -23.62 -13.32
N LYS A 470 32.76 -23.55 -12.19
CA LYS A 470 33.95 -22.68 -11.99
C LYS A 470 35.03 -22.91 -13.00
N ARG A 471 35.12 -24.13 -13.57
CA ARG A 471 36.13 -24.49 -14.56
C ARG A 471 35.89 -23.89 -15.94
N LYS A 472 34.69 -23.34 -16.20
CA LYS A 472 34.38 -22.66 -17.45
C LYS A 472 34.38 -21.13 -17.16
N PRO A 473 35.32 -20.37 -17.76
CA PRO A 473 35.30 -18.92 -17.59
C PRO A 473 33.99 -18.37 -18.16
N SER A 474 33.17 -17.74 -17.28
CA SER A 474 31.99 -17.06 -17.73
C SER A 474 32.38 -15.77 -18.45
N THR A 475 31.85 -15.58 -19.65
CA THR A 475 31.96 -14.32 -20.41
C THR A 475 30.92 -13.31 -19.93
N SER A 476 30.09 -13.69 -18.97
CA SER A 476 28.98 -12.84 -18.46
C SER A 476 29.53 -11.77 -17.52
N SER A 477 29.15 -10.53 -17.76
CA SER A 477 29.35 -9.45 -16.79
C SER A 477 28.28 -9.58 -15.69
N TYR A 478 28.72 -9.75 -14.44
CA TYR A 478 27.83 -9.74 -13.29
C TYR A 478 27.80 -8.34 -12.68
N GLN A 479 26.62 -7.89 -12.32
CA GLN A 479 26.48 -6.64 -11.57
C GLN A 479 26.75 -6.86 -10.08
N LEU A 480 26.52 -8.08 -9.58
CA LEU A 480 26.57 -8.42 -8.16
C LEU A 480 27.30 -9.73 -7.91
N ILE A 481 28.00 -9.79 -6.78
CA ILE A 481 28.69 -10.99 -6.31
C ILE A 481 28.30 -11.27 -4.85
N LEU A 482 27.84 -12.49 -4.61
CA LEU A 482 27.54 -13.05 -3.30
C LEU A 482 28.59 -14.09 -2.93
N ALA A 483 29.46 -13.79 -1.99
CA ALA A 483 30.53 -14.66 -1.57
C ALA A 483 30.98 -14.38 -0.12
N ASN A 484 31.32 -15.45 0.61
CA ASN A 484 31.93 -15.36 1.96
C ASN A 484 31.14 -14.50 2.96
N GLY A 485 29.79 -14.62 2.96
CA GLY A 485 28.94 -13.80 3.82
C GLY A 485 28.85 -12.33 3.43
N ARG A 486 29.26 -11.97 2.21
CA ARG A 486 29.27 -10.58 1.72
C ARG A 486 28.56 -10.46 0.38
N LEU A 487 27.94 -9.31 0.21
CA LEU A 487 27.34 -8.87 -1.03
C LEU A 487 28.16 -7.69 -1.55
N SER A 488 28.71 -7.80 -2.76
CA SER A 488 29.52 -6.76 -3.38
C SER A 488 28.98 -6.39 -4.77
N ALA A 489 29.01 -5.10 -5.10
CA ALA A 489 28.85 -4.66 -6.48
C ALA A 489 30.17 -4.86 -7.23
N LYS A 490 30.10 -5.26 -8.49
CA LYS A 490 31.28 -5.19 -9.35
C LYS A 490 31.55 -3.70 -9.55
N ALA A 491 32.65 -3.21 -9.00
CA ALA A 491 33.10 -1.87 -9.30
C ALA A 491 33.23 -1.75 -10.84
N GLU A 492 32.56 -0.77 -11.44
CA GLU A 492 32.93 -0.28 -12.77
C GLU A 492 34.29 0.39 -12.64
N THR A 493 35.33 -0.41 -12.46
CA THR A 493 36.72 0.04 -12.53
C THR A 493 37.21 -0.35 -13.92
N GLN A 494 37.53 0.68 -14.71
CA GLN A 494 38.20 0.65 -16.01
C GLN A 494 37.35 0.50 -17.26
N LEU A 495 36.55 1.50 -17.57
CA LEU A 495 36.25 1.88 -18.95
C LEU A 495 36.01 3.39 -19.07
N ARG A 496 36.95 4.20 -18.59
CA ARG A 496 37.17 5.59 -19.02
C ARG A 496 38.65 5.91 -18.92
N LEU A 497 39.41 5.34 -19.80
CA LEU A 497 40.69 5.84 -20.26
C LEU A 497 40.95 5.18 -21.65
N PHE A 498 40.33 5.80 -22.64
CA PHE A 498 40.89 6.01 -23.98
C PHE A 498 39.90 6.87 -24.76
#